data_78b95079f200ffe50df06e6616d3cbe8
#
_entry.id   78b95079f200ffe50df06e6616d3cbe8
#
_cell.length_a   1.000
_cell.length_b   1.000
_cell.length_c   1.000
_cell.angle_alpha   90.00
_cell.angle_beta   90.00
_cell.angle_gamma   90.00
#
_symmetry.space_group_name_H-M   'P 1'
#
loop_
_entity.id
_entity.type
_entity.pdbx_description
1 polymer ?
#
loop_
_entity_poly.entity_id
_entity_poly.type
_entity_poly.pdbx_seq_one_letter_code
_entity_poly.pdbx_strand_id
1 'polypeptide(L)'
;MKRKQIKKLFEKWTYLLGLRWWNVTINYIDDPEEIIKIFRVTDEDVCIAKSYCDWRYATCNIYVNLPQLKQMDEIQIEMTIIHELCHALINEMREDGIDHEERVVTGLTKAFLWTYGGLDD
;
A
#
# COMPACT_ATOMS: atom_id res chain seq x y z
N MET A 1 -3.17 -4.75 15.36
CA MET A 1 -2.27 -5.72 14.71
C MET A 1 -0.82 -5.32 14.98
N LYS A 2 0.04 -6.30 15.22
CA LYS A 2 1.46 -6.04 15.50
C LYS A 2 2.25 -5.84 14.20
N ARG A 3 3.37 -5.10 14.27
CA ARG A 3 4.24 -4.87 13.11
C ARG A 3 4.62 -6.15 12.38
N LYS A 4 4.93 -7.21 13.10
CA LYS A 4 5.29 -8.52 12.53
C LYS A 4 4.16 -9.11 11.67
N GLN A 5 2.92 -8.94 12.12
CA GLN A 5 1.74 -9.41 11.38
C GLN A 5 1.52 -8.58 10.12
N ILE A 6 1.73 -7.26 10.21
CA ILE A 6 1.66 -6.35 9.05
C ILE A 6 2.69 -6.75 8.01
N LYS A 7 3.92 -7.02 8.44
CA LYS A 7 4.98 -7.47 7.55
C LYS A 7 4.61 -8.75 6.81
N LYS A 8 4.02 -9.72 7.51
CA LYS A 8 3.55 -10.96 6.89
C LYS A 8 2.47 -10.73 5.84
N LEU A 9 1.57 -9.77 6.10
CA LEU A 9 0.54 -9.41 5.12
C LEU A 9 1.15 -8.79 3.86
N PHE A 10 2.14 -7.92 3.99
CA PHE A 10 2.86 -7.38 2.85
C PHE A 10 3.53 -8.48 2.03
N GLU A 11 4.20 -9.41 2.68
CA GLU A 11 4.85 -10.55 2.01
C GLU A 11 3.83 -11.41 1.26
N LYS A 12 2.71 -11.73 1.91
CA LYS A 12 1.61 -12.50 1.32
C LYS A 12 1.10 -11.86 0.05
N TRP A 13 0.76 -10.57 0.12
CA TRP A 13 0.16 -9.86 -1.01
C TRP A 13 1.16 -9.52 -2.11
N THR A 14 2.42 -9.28 -1.77
CA THR A 14 3.49 -9.15 -2.76
C THR A 14 3.58 -10.41 -3.62
N TYR A 15 3.47 -11.57 -2.98
CA TYR A 15 3.45 -12.87 -3.66
C TYR A 15 2.19 -13.03 -4.52
N LEU A 16 0.99 -12.83 -3.92
CA LEU A 16 -0.29 -13.06 -4.60
C LEU A 16 -0.50 -12.13 -5.80
N LEU A 17 0.02 -10.91 -5.73
CA LEU A 17 -0.10 -9.94 -6.83
C LEU A 17 0.99 -10.10 -7.89
N GLY A 18 1.85 -11.10 -7.76
CA GLY A 18 2.90 -11.34 -8.74
C GLY A 18 4.04 -10.33 -8.73
N LEU A 19 4.27 -9.69 -7.60
CA LEU A 19 5.29 -8.65 -7.46
C LEU A 19 6.62 -9.16 -6.90
N ARG A 20 6.83 -10.48 -6.85
CA ARG A 20 8.07 -11.05 -6.30
C ARG A 20 9.33 -10.65 -7.07
N TRP A 21 9.19 -10.38 -8.35
CA TRP A 21 10.31 -9.94 -9.17
C TRP A 21 10.61 -8.44 -9.02
N TRP A 22 9.71 -7.71 -8.34
CA TRP A 22 9.93 -6.32 -7.98
C TRP A 22 10.76 -6.23 -6.70
N ASN A 23 11.59 -5.18 -6.61
CA ASN A 23 12.26 -4.85 -5.36
C ASN A 23 11.35 -3.94 -4.53
N VAL A 24 10.54 -4.54 -3.68
CA VAL A 24 9.59 -3.82 -2.82
C VAL A 24 10.19 -3.64 -1.44
N THR A 25 10.33 -2.38 -1.02
CA THR A 25 10.84 -2.02 0.30
C THR A 25 9.74 -1.35 1.10
N ILE A 26 9.47 -1.86 2.29
CA ILE A 26 8.46 -1.30 3.19
C ILE A 26 9.18 -0.58 4.31
N ASN A 27 8.89 0.72 4.45
CA ASN A 27 9.47 1.58 5.46
C ASN A 27 8.40 1.89 6.52
N TYR A 28 8.56 1.34 7.71
CA TYR A 28 7.63 1.54 8.82
C TYR A 28 8.06 2.78 9.59
N ILE A 29 7.27 3.84 9.52
CA ILE A 29 7.59 5.13 10.14
C ILE A 29 6.75 5.28 11.40
N ASP A 30 7.42 5.47 12.54
CA ASP A 30 6.75 5.66 13.83
C ASP A 30 7.18 6.92 14.58
N ASP A 31 8.25 7.59 14.13
CA ASP A 31 8.68 8.86 14.70
C ASP A 31 7.73 9.99 14.28
N PRO A 32 7.12 10.72 15.23
CA PRO A 32 6.18 11.80 14.91
C PRO A 32 6.72 12.86 13.96
N GLU A 33 8.00 13.23 14.08
CA GLU A 33 8.61 14.23 13.20
C GLU A 33 8.75 13.72 11.76
N GLU A 34 9.16 12.46 11.59
CA GLU A 34 9.25 11.83 10.28
C GLU A 34 7.88 11.67 9.63
N ILE A 35 6.87 11.32 10.43
CA ILE A 35 5.49 11.19 9.95
C ILE A 35 5.01 12.51 9.35
N ILE A 36 5.25 13.62 10.04
CA ILE A 36 4.87 14.95 9.54
C ILE A 36 5.56 15.27 8.23
N LYS A 37 6.87 14.98 8.14
CA LYS A 37 7.66 15.25 6.93
C LYS A 37 7.22 14.42 5.74
N ILE A 38 7.06 13.11 5.93
CA ILE A 38 6.81 12.16 4.85
C ILE A 38 5.35 12.25 4.38
N PHE A 39 4.41 12.28 5.32
CA PHE A 39 2.98 12.19 5.01
C PHE A 39 2.29 13.55 4.95
N ARG A 40 2.98 14.63 5.29
CA ARG A 40 2.45 16.00 5.29
C ARG A 40 1.09 16.07 5.98
N VAL A 41 1.04 15.52 7.20
CA VAL A 41 -0.18 15.41 7.98
C VAL A 41 -0.71 16.81 8.31
N THR A 42 -1.92 17.11 7.84
CA THR A 42 -2.69 18.26 8.27
C THR A 42 -3.80 17.76 9.20
N ASP A 43 -4.42 18.66 9.96
CA ASP A 43 -5.50 18.30 10.88
C ASP A 43 -6.71 17.67 10.16
N GLU A 44 -6.81 17.86 8.85
CA GLU A 44 -7.94 17.39 8.04
C GLU A 44 -7.67 16.09 7.28
N ASP A 45 -6.40 15.81 6.93
CA ASP A 45 -6.04 14.65 6.13
C ASP A 45 -4.96 13.82 6.82
N VAL A 46 -5.30 12.58 7.15
CA VAL A 46 -4.34 11.63 7.68
C VAL A 46 -3.95 10.66 6.57
N CYS A 47 -2.73 10.78 6.08
CA CYS A 47 -2.19 9.84 5.11
C CYS A 47 -1.64 8.62 5.86
N ILE A 48 -2.11 7.43 5.51
CA ILE A 48 -1.73 6.17 6.17
C ILE A 48 -0.49 5.57 5.53
N ALA A 49 -0.37 5.70 4.21
CA ALA A 49 0.75 5.12 3.47
C ALA A 49 0.97 5.86 2.16
N LYS A 50 2.18 5.76 1.62
CA LYS A 50 2.56 6.32 0.32
C LYS A 50 3.47 5.34 -0.42
N SER A 51 3.26 5.23 -1.74
CA SER A 51 4.08 4.41 -2.61
C SER A 51 4.84 5.26 -3.62
N TYR A 52 6.13 4.96 -3.78
CA TYR A 52 6.98 5.55 -4.81
C TYR A 52 7.51 4.41 -5.66
N CYS A 53 6.96 4.24 -6.85
CA CYS A 53 7.30 3.13 -7.73
C CYS A 53 7.99 3.63 -8.99
N ASP A 54 8.93 2.84 -9.50
CA ASP A 54 9.57 3.08 -10.78
C ASP A 54 9.60 1.75 -11.55
N TRP A 55 8.70 1.62 -12.51
CA TRP A 55 8.55 0.38 -13.28
C TRP A 55 9.80 0.06 -14.10
N ARG A 56 10.55 1.08 -14.53
CA ARG A 56 11.76 0.91 -15.35
C ARG A 56 12.83 0.10 -14.61
N TYR A 57 12.88 0.23 -13.29
CA TYR A 57 13.81 -0.49 -12.44
C TYR A 57 13.13 -1.56 -11.58
N ALA A 58 11.83 -1.72 -11.74
CA ALA A 58 11.01 -2.64 -10.94
C ALA A 58 11.22 -2.43 -9.43
N THR A 59 11.25 -1.16 -9.00
CA THR A 59 11.42 -0.78 -7.59
C THR A 59 10.15 -0.13 -7.07
N CYS A 60 9.83 -0.41 -5.82
CA CYS A 60 8.70 0.23 -5.13
C CYS A 60 9.07 0.46 -3.67
N ASN A 61 9.09 1.71 -3.25
CA ASN A 61 9.29 2.09 -1.86
C ASN A 61 7.95 2.51 -1.27
N ILE A 62 7.50 1.78 -0.27
CA ILE A 62 6.25 2.07 0.43
C ILE A 62 6.59 2.58 1.81
N TYR A 63 6.02 3.74 2.17
CA TYR A 63 6.17 4.35 3.49
C TYR A 63 4.85 4.20 4.23
N VAL A 64 4.90 3.63 5.43
CA VAL A 64 3.73 3.33 6.23
C VAL A 64 3.75 4.15 7.53
N ASN A 65 2.67 4.89 7.77
CA ASN A 65 2.44 5.57 9.04
C ASN A 65 1.99 4.50 10.04
N LEU A 66 2.94 3.90 10.74
CA LEU A 66 2.70 2.72 11.57
C LEU A 66 1.71 2.96 12.71
N PRO A 67 1.80 4.06 13.50
CA PRO A 67 0.82 4.31 14.56
C PRO A 67 -0.61 4.38 14.03
N GLN A 68 -0.80 5.05 12.90
CA GLN A 68 -2.13 5.18 12.30
C GLN A 68 -2.66 3.85 11.77
N LEU A 69 -1.79 3.08 11.10
CA LEU A 69 -2.17 1.78 10.56
C LEU A 69 -2.58 0.82 11.68
N LYS A 70 -1.85 0.81 12.79
CA LYS A 70 -2.16 -0.05 13.93
C LYS A 70 -3.51 0.22 14.57
N GLN A 71 -4.07 1.41 14.40
CA GLN A 71 -5.39 1.76 14.93
C GLN A 71 -6.54 1.23 14.09
N MET A 72 -6.26 0.78 12.87
CA MET A 72 -7.27 0.27 11.95
C MET A 72 -7.59 -1.20 12.25
N ASP A 73 -8.77 -1.65 11.83
CA ASP A 73 -9.11 -3.06 11.92
C ASP A 73 -8.34 -3.90 10.88
N GLU A 74 -8.36 -5.21 11.03
CA GLU A 74 -7.58 -6.11 10.19
C GLU A 74 -7.93 -6.00 8.70
N ILE A 75 -9.20 -5.84 8.38
CA ILE A 75 -9.67 -5.71 7.00
C ILE A 75 -9.15 -4.42 6.40
N GLN A 76 -9.24 -3.31 7.14
CA GLN A 76 -8.74 -2.02 6.69
C GLN A 76 -7.23 -2.02 6.49
N ILE A 77 -6.48 -2.68 7.36
CA ILE A 77 -5.03 -2.85 7.22
C ILE A 77 -4.72 -3.60 5.93
N GLU A 78 -5.40 -4.72 5.71
CA GLU A 78 -5.19 -5.53 4.51
C GLU A 78 -5.55 -4.76 3.25
N MET A 79 -6.65 -4.02 3.25
CA MET A 79 -7.04 -3.15 2.13
C MET A 79 -5.97 -2.11 1.82
N THR A 80 -5.40 -1.47 2.85
CA THR A 80 -4.35 -0.46 2.70
C THR A 80 -3.10 -1.08 2.05
N ILE A 81 -2.70 -2.26 2.50
CA ILE A 81 -1.55 -2.98 1.95
C ILE A 81 -1.75 -3.28 0.46
N ILE A 82 -2.89 -3.85 0.11
CA ILE A 82 -3.22 -4.17 -1.29
C ILE A 82 -3.25 -2.90 -2.13
N HIS A 83 -3.86 -1.83 -1.60
CA HIS A 83 -3.96 -0.54 -2.28
C HIS A 83 -2.57 -0.02 -2.68
N GLU A 84 -1.62 -0.02 -1.74
CA GLU A 84 -0.27 0.46 -2.00
C GLU A 84 0.47 -0.42 -3.00
N LEU A 85 0.33 -1.74 -2.90
CA LEU A 85 0.95 -2.66 -3.84
C LEU A 85 0.33 -2.57 -5.25
N CYS A 86 -0.95 -2.24 -5.36
CA CYS A 86 -1.61 -2.04 -6.66
C CYS A 86 -1.02 -0.85 -7.42
N HIS A 87 -0.50 0.16 -6.74
CA HIS A 87 0.21 1.24 -7.41
C HIS A 87 1.42 0.72 -8.21
N ALA A 88 2.11 -0.31 -7.70
CA ALA A 88 3.21 -0.94 -8.43
C ALA A 88 2.71 -1.67 -9.68
N LEU A 89 1.55 -2.34 -9.60
CA LEU A 89 0.99 -3.09 -10.72
C LEU A 89 0.68 -2.21 -11.93
N ILE A 90 0.23 -0.99 -11.70
CA ILE A 90 -0.19 -0.10 -12.79
C ILE A 90 0.81 1.01 -13.07
N ASN A 91 1.98 0.99 -12.41
CA ASN A 91 2.95 2.08 -12.51
C ASN A 91 3.43 2.34 -13.94
N GLU A 92 3.63 1.27 -14.73
CA GLU A 92 4.05 1.40 -16.13
C GLU A 92 3.10 2.26 -16.95
N MET A 93 1.81 2.19 -16.65
CA MET A 93 0.79 2.93 -17.40
C MET A 93 0.83 4.44 -17.13
N ARG A 94 1.54 4.87 -16.09
CA ARG A 94 1.61 6.30 -15.73
C ARG A 94 2.24 7.19 -16.80
N GLU A 95 3.16 6.65 -17.59
CA GLU A 95 3.81 7.42 -18.67
C GLU A 95 2.82 7.84 -19.76
N ASP A 96 1.82 7.01 -19.99
CA ASP A 96 0.74 7.30 -20.95
C ASP A 96 -0.40 8.12 -20.33
N GLY A 97 -0.29 8.45 -19.06
CA GLY A 97 -1.30 9.17 -18.30
C GLY A 97 -2.48 8.27 -17.92
N ILE A 98 -2.60 7.98 -16.63
CA ILE A 98 -3.76 7.25 -16.12
C ILE A 98 -4.71 8.26 -15.50
N ASP A 99 -5.85 8.48 -16.13
CA ASP A 99 -6.91 9.24 -15.52
C ASP A 99 -7.51 8.42 -14.38
N HIS A 100 -7.66 9.02 -13.21
CA HIS A 100 -8.28 8.40 -12.05
C HIS A 100 -7.52 7.18 -11.51
N GLU A 101 -6.19 7.26 -11.40
CA GLU A 101 -5.34 6.19 -10.87
C GLU A 101 -5.85 5.66 -9.53
N GLU A 102 -6.19 6.54 -8.60
CA GLU A 102 -6.69 6.15 -7.27
C GLU A 102 -7.99 5.34 -7.35
N ARG A 103 -8.85 5.67 -8.29
CA ARG A 103 -10.09 4.93 -8.51
C ARG A 103 -9.82 3.52 -9.04
N VAL A 104 -8.88 3.40 -9.99
CA VAL A 104 -8.47 2.10 -10.54
C VAL A 104 -7.85 1.24 -9.44
N VAL A 105 -6.95 1.81 -8.68
CA VAL A 105 -6.29 1.12 -7.56
C VAL A 105 -7.31 0.67 -6.51
N THR A 106 -8.27 1.51 -6.17
CA THR A 106 -9.33 1.15 -5.22
C THR A 106 -10.17 -0.01 -5.74
N GLY A 107 -10.53 0.01 -7.03
CA GLY A 107 -11.28 -1.07 -7.66
C GLY A 107 -10.52 -2.39 -7.65
N LEU A 108 -9.23 -2.35 -8.01
CA LEU A 108 -8.36 -3.52 -7.98
C LEU A 108 -8.20 -4.06 -6.55
N THR A 109 -8.03 -3.17 -5.58
CA THR A 109 -7.89 -3.55 -4.18
C THR A 109 -9.10 -4.37 -3.71
N LYS A 110 -10.29 -3.90 -4.00
CA LYS A 110 -11.53 -4.59 -3.63
C LYS A 110 -11.66 -5.94 -4.35
N ALA A 111 -11.35 -5.97 -5.64
CA ALA A 111 -11.42 -7.20 -6.41
C ALA A 111 -10.46 -8.27 -5.87
N PHE A 112 -9.22 -7.91 -5.58
CA PHE A 112 -8.24 -8.85 -5.03
C PHE A 112 -8.61 -9.29 -3.63
N LEU A 113 -9.06 -8.37 -2.80
CA LEU A 113 -9.45 -8.70 -1.43
C LEU A 113 -10.63 -9.68 -1.42
N TRP A 114 -11.60 -9.49 -2.29
CA TRP A 114 -12.73 -10.40 -2.43
C TRP A 114 -12.31 -11.77 -2.94
N THR A 115 -11.40 -11.81 -3.91
CA THR A 115 -10.99 -13.06 -4.55
C THR A 115 -10.05 -13.87 -3.68
N TYR A 116 -9.08 -13.23 -3.02
CA TYR A 116 -8.02 -13.91 -2.29
C TYR A 116 -8.05 -13.70 -0.78
N GLY A 117 -8.69 -12.63 -0.32
CA GLY A 117 -8.71 -12.26 1.09
C GLY A 117 -9.76 -12.99 1.93
N GLY A 118 -10.64 -13.77 1.29
CA GLY A 118 -11.68 -14.51 2.00
C GLY A 118 -12.83 -13.68 2.52
N LEU A 119 -13.07 -12.49 1.92
CA LEU A 119 -14.28 -11.74 2.21
C LEU A 119 -15.45 -12.39 1.49
N ASP A 120 -16.29 -13.05 2.24
CA ASP A 120 -17.54 -13.60 1.74
C ASP A 120 -18.62 -12.51 1.77
N ASP A 121 -19.53 -12.59 0.84
CA ASP A 121 -20.68 -11.69 0.77
C ASP A 121 -21.52 -11.70 2.04
#